data_c00da1e085d59106c83f47a1385a59e9
#
_entry.id   c00da1e085d59106c83f47a1385a59e9
#
_cell.length_a   1.000
_cell.length_b   1.000
_cell.length_c   1.000
_cell.angle_alpha   90.00
_cell.angle_beta   90.00
_cell.angle_gamma   90.00
#
_symmetry.space_group_name_H-M   'P 1'
#
loop_
_entity.id
_entity.type
_entity.pdbx_description
1 polymer ?
#
loop_
_entity_poly.entity_id
_entity_poly.type
_entity_poly.pdbx_seq_one_letter_code
_entity_poly.pdbx_strand_id
1 'polypeptide(L)'
;GLDRVHQTYTDEYKCRELDGERAPCKRVPATDWIYGIGFTYMKGDSKLANGGTGDNWIGSISLYGVRKFQNGGYLDLILKGSRLNNEFTAISDQFRYISKGKYHTYALQASVEYGNKHYLDKAKTWYVDPELQLTYGHIKGVKYRTFNALNVDVHNLNSLIGRAGVAIGKEGK
;
A
#
# COMPACT_ATOMS: atom_id res chain seq x y z
N GLY A 1 -3.64 -6.37 -11.87
CA GLY A 1 -4.19 -5.02 -11.67
C GLY A 1 -4.62 -4.41 -12.99
N LEU A 2 -5.69 -3.62 -12.96
CA LEU A 2 -6.10 -2.81 -14.10
C LEU A 2 -5.58 -1.39 -13.85
N ASP A 3 -4.58 -1.00 -14.64
CA ASP A 3 -3.97 0.32 -14.55
C ASP A 3 -4.53 1.22 -15.66
N ARG A 4 -4.87 2.43 -15.31
CA ARG A 4 -5.26 3.45 -16.27
C ARG A 4 -4.33 4.65 -16.11
N VAL A 5 -3.63 5.00 -17.16
CA VAL A 5 -2.85 6.24 -17.24
C VAL A 5 -3.77 7.34 -17.78
N HIS A 6 -3.90 8.40 -17.02
CA HIS A 6 -4.63 9.59 -17.45
C HIS A 6 -3.62 10.73 -17.60
N GLN A 7 -3.33 11.08 -18.86
CA GLN A 7 -2.51 12.25 -19.18
C GLN A 7 -3.43 13.47 -19.28
N THR A 8 -3.34 14.36 -18.32
CA THR A 8 -3.95 15.69 -18.40
C THR A 8 -2.93 16.66 -18.95
N TYR A 9 -3.25 17.28 -20.08
CA TYR A 9 -2.46 18.39 -20.61
C TYR A 9 -3.01 19.70 -20.07
N THR A 10 -2.16 20.54 -19.47
CA THR A 10 -2.53 21.95 -19.22
C THR A 10 -2.36 22.72 -20.53
N ASP A 11 -3.26 23.67 -20.77
CA ASP A 11 -3.17 24.58 -21.93
C ASP A 11 -2.00 25.59 -21.81
N GLU A 12 -1.07 25.40 -20.89
CA GLU A 12 0.15 26.18 -20.78
C GLU A 12 1.14 25.80 -21.87
N TYR A 13 1.22 26.62 -22.89
CA TYR A 13 2.27 26.57 -23.90
C TYR A 13 3.48 27.35 -23.40
N LYS A 14 4.61 26.70 -23.13
CA LYS A 14 5.90 27.38 -22.98
C LYS A 14 6.45 27.71 -24.35
N CYS A 15 6.28 28.96 -24.74
CA CYS A 15 6.92 29.50 -25.93
C CYS A 15 8.29 30.07 -25.56
N ARG A 16 9.33 29.63 -26.19
CA ARG A 16 10.70 30.18 -26.04
C ARG A 16 10.91 31.19 -27.16
N GLU A 17 11.07 32.44 -26.83
CA GLU A 17 11.53 33.45 -27.77
C GLU A 17 13.05 33.31 -27.93
N LEU A 18 13.50 32.91 -29.09
CA LEU A 18 14.89 32.93 -29.51
C LEU A 18 14.97 33.79 -30.78
N ASP A 19 15.67 34.93 -30.67
CA ASP A 19 16.07 35.81 -31.77
C ASP A 19 14.94 36.23 -32.76
N GLY A 20 13.79 36.67 -32.25
CA GLY A 20 12.75 37.30 -33.08
C GLY A 20 11.90 36.33 -33.92
N GLU A 21 12.20 35.06 -33.95
CA GLU A 21 11.36 34.01 -34.56
C GLU A 21 10.57 33.25 -33.51
N ARG A 22 9.25 33.15 -33.71
CA ARG A 22 8.37 32.35 -32.82
C ARG A 22 8.65 30.87 -33.05
N ALA A 23 9.45 30.26 -32.17
CA ALA A 23 9.59 28.83 -32.13
C ALA A 23 8.24 28.15 -31.82
N PRO A 24 7.94 26.98 -32.39
CA PRO A 24 6.70 26.27 -32.15
C PRO A 24 6.53 25.99 -30.65
N CYS A 25 5.45 26.46 -30.08
CA CYS A 25 5.12 26.25 -28.67
C CYS A 25 4.97 24.76 -28.37
N LYS A 26 5.78 24.25 -27.46
CA LYS A 26 5.69 22.84 -27.03
C LYS A 26 4.65 22.73 -25.93
N ARG A 27 3.65 21.88 -26.13
CA ARG A 27 2.71 21.50 -25.05
C ARG A 27 3.50 20.86 -23.91
N VAL A 28 3.38 21.43 -22.73
CA VAL A 28 3.98 20.87 -21.53
C VAL A 28 2.97 19.88 -20.95
N PRO A 29 3.29 18.60 -20.83
CA PRO A 29 2.39 17.67 -20.17
C PRO A 29 2.21 18.11 -18.71
N ALA A 30 0.96 18.35 -18.32
CA ALA A 30 0.64 18.49 -16.91
C ALA A 30 0.88 17.15 -16.23
N THR A 31 1.23 17.19 -14.98
CA THR A 31 1.48 16.07 -14.09
C THR A 31 0.71 14.79 -14.45
N ASP A 32 1.44 13.77 -14.85
CA ASP A 32 0.84 12.48 -15.17
C ASP A 32 0.39 11.77 -13.88
N TRP A 33 -0.91 11.47 -13.81
CA TRP A 33 -1.46 10.59 -12.80
C TRP A 33 -1.60 9.18 -13.34
N ILE A 34 -1.09 8.21 -12.60
CA ILE A 34 -1.31 6.79 -12.82
C ILE A 34 -2.17 6.29 -11.67
N TYR A 35 -3.30 5.68 -11.94
CA TYR A 35 -4.15 5.10 -10.91
C TYR A 35 -4.68 3.74 -11.33
N GLY A 36 -4.99 2.92 -10.35
CA GLY A 36 -5.51 1.60 -10.61
C GLY A 36 -6.17 0.96 -9.40
N ILE A 37 -6.66 -0.25 -9.63
CA ILE A 37 -7.32 -1.08 -8.63
C ILE A 37 -6.56 -2.40 -8.55
N GLY A 38 -6.27 -2.84 -7.33
CA GLY A 38 -5.66 -4.13 -7.05
C GLY A 38 -6.59 -5.03 -6.25
N PHE A 39 -6.54 -6.33 -6.52
CA PHE A 39 -7.22 -7.37 -5.75
C PHE A 39 -6.17 -8.31 -5.19
N THR A 40 -6.31 -8.67 -3.93
CA THR A 40 -5.43 -9.62 -3.26
C THR A 40 -6.27 -10.69 -2.57
N TYR A 41 -5.90 -11.94 -2.76
CA TYR A 41 -6.43 -13.05 -2.01
C TYR A 41 -5.25 -13.87 -1.46
N MET A 42 -5.29 -14.16 -0.17
CA MET A 42 -4.29 -14.98 0.50
C MET A 42 -5.01 -16.00 1.38
N LYS A 43 -4.50 -17.22 1.39
CA LYS A 43 -4.91 -18.28 2.31
C LYS A 43 -3.67 -18.75 3.07
N GLY A 44 -3.83 -19.02 4.35
CA GLY A 44 -2.75 -19.50 5.20
C GLY A 44 -3.27 -20.48 6.23
N ASP A 45 -2.43 -21.46 6.52
CA ASP A 45 -2.66 -22.46 7.54
C ASP A 45 -1.65 -22.25 8.65
N SER A 46 -2.06 -22.38 9.90
CA SER A 46 -1.19 -22.24 11.05
C SER A 46 -1.28 -23.48 11.95
N LYS A 47 -0.14 -23.85 12.54
CA LYS A 47 -0.07 -24.87 13.57
C LYS A 47 0.20 -24.18 14.90
N LEU A 48 -0.63 -24.43 15.89
CA LEU A 48 -0.47 -23.90 17.23
C LEU A 48 0.43 -24.85 18.05
N ALA A 49 1.12 -24.30 19.05
CA ALA A 49 2.13 -25.02 19.83
C ALA A 49 1.61 -26.33 20.49
N ASN A 50 0.33 -26.38 20.81
CA ASN A 50 -0.29 -27.54 21.51
C ASN A 50 -1.07 -28.43 20.53
N GLY A 51 -0.64 -28.55 19.28
CA GLY A 51 -1.27 -29.42 18.27
C GLY A 51 -2.57 -28.85 17.69
N GLY A 52 -2.95 -27.63 18.07
CA GLY A 52 -4.08 -26.93 17.45
C GLY A 52 -3.75 -26.48 16.01
N THR A 53 -4.79 -26.21 15.25
CA THR A 53 -4.67 -25.73 13.86
C THR A 53 -5.47 -24.47 13.67
N GLY A 54 -5.06 -23.65 12.74
CA GLY A 54 -5.79 -22.46 12.32
C GLY A 54 -5.75 -22.31 10.81
N ASP A 55 -6.90 -22.01 10.24
CA ASP A 55 -7.08 -21.67 8.84
C ASP A 55 -7.45 -20.19 8.75
N ASN A 56 -6.78 -19.47 7.90
CA ASN A 56 -7.13 -18.07 7.67
C ASN A 56 -7.15 -17.74 6.18
N TRP A 57 -7.97 -16.79 5.81
CA TRP A 57 -7.91 -16.18 4.49
C TRP A 57 -8.18 -14.68 4.57
N ILE A 58 -7.56 -13.96 3.66
CA ILE A 58 -7.65 -12.52 3.52
C ILE A 58 -8.02 -12.19 2.08
N GLY A 59 -9.13 -11.48 1.92
CA GLY A 59 -9.50 -10.86 0.66
C GLY A 59 -9.38 -9.35 0.78
N SER A 60 -8.74 -8.70 -0.19
CA SER A 60 -8.52 -7.24 -0.16
C SER A 60 -8.79 -6.60 -1.50
N ILE A 61 -9.25 -5.35 -1.44
CA ILE A 61 -9.34 -4.43 -2.58
C ILE A 61 -8.48 -3.23 -2.23
N SER A 62 -7.65 -2.80 -3.17
CA SER A 62 -6.81 -1.61 -3.05
C SER A 62 -7.04 -0.66 -4.21
N LEU A 63 -7.07 0.62 -3.90
CA LEU A 63 -7.01 1.72 -4.86
C LEU A 63 -5.63 2.35 -4.70
N TYR A 64 -4.98 2.65 -5.80
CA TYR A 64 -3.69 3.35 -5.77
C TYR A 64 -3.64 4.45 -6.80
N GLY A 65 -2.86 5.48 -6.50
CA GLY A 65 -2.62 6.59 -7.40
C GLY A 65 -1.21 7.11 -7.22
N VAL A 66 -0.47 7.21 -8.32
CA VAL A 66 0.88 7.76 -8.36
C VAL A 66 0.87 9.04 -9.18
N ARG A 67 1.43 10.10 -8.63
CA ARG A 67 1.65 11.37 -9.31
C ARG A 67 3.14 11.61 -9.48
N LYS A 68 3.58 11.82 -10.72
CA LYS A 68 4.95 12.21 -11.03
C LYS A 68 5.03 13.72 -11.23
N PHE A 69 6.06 14.34 -10.68
CA PHE A 69 6.33 15.76 -10.80
C PHE A 69 7.49 16.01 -11.80
N GLN A 70 7.49 17.17 -12.43
CA GLN A 70 8.52 17.53 -13.41
C GLN A 70 9.92 17.69 -12.79
N ASN A 71 10.00 17.91 -11.49
CA ASN A 71 11.26 18.04 -10.74
C ASN A 71 11.89 16.71 -10.30
N GLY A 72 11.35 15.56 -10.78
CA GLY A 72 11.80 14.23 -10.39
C GLY A 72 11.12 13.66 -9.14
N GLY A 73 10.27 14.45 -8.49
CA GLY A 73 9.48 13.97 -7.35
C GLY A 73 8.32 13.08 -7.77
N TYR A 74 7.85 12.26 -6.83
CA TYR A 74 6.62 11.48 -6.97
C TYR A 74 5.85 11.42 -5.66
N LEU A 75 4.56 11.23 -5.78
CA LEU A 75 3.64 11.00 -4.67
C LEU A 75 2.87 9.71 -4.95
N ASP A 76 2.94 8.75 -4.04
CA ASP A 76 2.19 7.50 -4.10
C ASP A 76 1.14 7.47 -2.99
N LEU A 77 -0.09 7.13 -3.36
CA LEU A 77 -1.24 7.04 -2.47
C LEU A 77 -1.85 5.65 -2.61
N ILE A 78 -2.05 4.97 -1.48
CA ILE A 78 -2.69 3.65 -1.45
C ILE A 78 -3.77 3.66 -0.39
N LEU A 79 -4.96 3.20 -0.77
CA LEU A 79 -6.07 2.89 0.13
C LEU A 79 -6.45 1.43 -0.06
N LYS A 80 -6.43 0.65 1.03
CA LYS A 80 -6.69 -0.79 1.00
C LYS A 80 -7.73 -1.16 2.04
N GLY A 81 -8.81 -1.81 1.59
CA GLY A 81 -9.80 -2.46 2.44
C GLY A 81 -9.61 -3.97 2.42
N SER A 82 -9.65 -4.62 3.57
CA SER A 82 -9.43 -6.06 3.70
C SER A 82 -10.49 -6.69 4.57
N ARG A 83 -10.90 -7.90 4.20
CA ARG A 83 -11.69 -8.81 5.05
C ARG A 83 -10.81 -9.98 5.42
N LEU A 84 -10.72 -10.23 6.73
CA LEU A 84 -9.95 -11.31 7.32
C LEU A 84 -10.92 -12.32 7.94
N ASN A 85 -10.77 -13.58 7.59
CA ASN A 85 -11.49 -14.69 8.25
C ASN A 85 -10.48 -15.61 8.90
N ASN A 86 -10.78 -15.98 10.14
CA ASN A 86 -9.95 -16.86 10.93
C ASN A 86 -10.83 -17.96 11.53
N GLU A 87 -10.40 -19.19 11.34
CA GLU A 87 -10.94 -20.37 12.01
C GLU A 87 -9.79 -21.02 12.76
N PHE A 88 -10.00 -21.38 13.99
CA PHE A 88 -8.97 -22.05 14.77
C PHE A 88 -9.54 -23.16 15.63
N THR A 89 -8.73 -24.18 15.83
CA THR A 89 -8.95 -25.25 16.80
C THR A 89 -7.78 -25.22 17.77
N ALA A 90 -8.02 -24.87 19.01
CA ALA A 90 -7.03 -24.87 20.07
C ALA A 90 -7.24 -26.07 20.98
N ILE A 91 -6.17 -26.77 21.35
CA ILE A 91 -6.15 -27.90 22.26
C ILE A 91 -5.49 -27.43 23.54
N SER A 92 -6.16 -27.58 24.68
CA SER A 92 -5.55 -27.34 25.99
C SER A 92 -5.10 -28.67 26.59
N ASP A 93 -3.79 -28.82 26.75
CA ASP A 93 -3.21 -30.06 27.30
C ASP A 93 -3.58 -30.27 28.77
N GLN A 94 -3.82 -29.19 29.49
CA GLN A 94 -4.07 -29.22 30.92
C GLN A 94 -5.46 -29.76 31.28
N PHE A 95 -6.45 -29.61 30.37
CA PHE A 95 -7.83 -30.01 30.62
C PHE A 95 -8.47 -30.85 29.53
N ARG A 96 -7.71 -31.29 28.51
CA ARG A 96 -8.21 -31.98 27.31
C ARG A 96 -9.40 -31.28 26.62
N TYR A 97 -9.47 -29.97 26.71
CA TYR A 97 -10.52 -29.22 26.01
C TYR A 97 -10.07 -28.87 24.60
N ILE A 98 -10.96 -29.16 23.65
CA ILE A 98 -10.87 -28.65 22.29
C ILE A 98 -11.72 -27.40 22.21
N SER A 99 -11.12 -26.26 21.97
CA SER A 99 -11.81 -25.00 21.70
C SER A 99 -11.75 -24.66 20.25
N LYS A 100 -12.91 -24.46 19.64
CA LYS A 100 -13.03 -24.02 18.24
C LYS A 100 -13.58 -22.60 18.22
N GLY A 101 -12.98 -21.74 17.44
CA GLY A 101 -13.46 -20.39 17.22
C GLY A 101 -13.42 -20.05 15.75
N LYS A 102 -14.41 -19.26 15.33
CA LYS A 102 -14.48 -18.69 13.99
C LYS A 102 -14.89 -17.24 14.11
N TYR A 103 -14.13 -16.36 13.48
CA TYR A 103 -14.48 -14.96 13.43
C TYR A 103 -14.00 -14.32 12.13
N HIS A 104 -14.62 -13.20 11.80
CA HIS A 104 -14.19 -12.36 10.70
C HIS A 104 -14.05 -10.92 11.19
N THR A 105 -13.09 -10.21 10.61
CA THR A 105 -12.89 -8.80 10.87
C THR A 105 -12.53 -8.06 9.60
N TYR A 106 -12.53 -6.74 9.69
CA TYR A 106 -12.20 -5.84 8.59
C TYR A 106 -11.01 -4.99 8.98
N ALA A 107 -10.15 -4.74 7.99
CA ALA A 107 -9.03 -3.83 8.12
C ALA A 107 -9.10 -2.76 7.04
N LEU A 108 -8.73 -1.54 7.42
CA LEU A 108 -8.52 -0.42 6.52
C LEU A 108 -7.08 0.04 6.64
N GLN A 109 -6.42 0.26 5.52
CA GLN A 109 -5.06 0.78 5.46
C GLN A 109 -5.01 1.94 4.47
N ALA A 110 -4.37 3.02 4.87
CA ALA A 110 -4.05 4.15 4.02
C ALA A 110 -2.55 4.41 4.08
N SER A 111 -1.91 4.63 2.95
CA SER A 111 -0.48 4.93 2.85
C SER A 111 -0.27 6.11 1.92
N VAL A 112 0.66 6.97 2.30
CA VAL A 112 1.19 8.03 1.47
C VAL A 112 2.70 7.92 1.47
N GLU A 113 3.30 7.98 0.29
CA GLU A 113 4.75 8.01 0.10
C GLU A 113 5.12 9.17 -0.81
N TYR A 114 6.17 9.86 -0.45
CA TYR A 114 6.77 10.91 -1.26
C TYR A 114 8.26 10.64 -1.42
N GLY A 115 8.73 10.63 -2.65
CA GLY A 115 10.14 10.53 -2.99
C GLY A 115 10.52 11.59 -4.02
N ASN A 116 11.82 11.83 -4.13
CA ASN A 116 12.34 12.79 -5.10
C ASN A 116 13.70 12.33 -5.64
N LYS A 117 13.68 11.83 -6.86
CA LYS A 117 14.86 11.32 -7.54
C LYS A 117 15.78 12.46 -8.01
N HIS A 118 16.98 12.51 -7.46
CA HIS A 118 18.02 13.48 -7.82
C HIS A 118 19.17 12.79 -8.54
N TYR A 119 19.53 13.27 -9.73
CA TYR A 119 20.72 12.79 -10.42
C TYR A 119 21.96 13.49 -9.90
N LEU A 120 23.00 12.70 -9.59
CA LEU A 120 24.25 13.17 -9.04
C LEU A 120 25.23 13.66 -10.12
N ASP A 121 25.04 13.23 -11.36
CA ASP A 121 25.90 13.53 -12.50
C ASP A 121 25.13 14.15 -13.68
N LYS A 122 25.84 14.92 -14.51
CA LYS A 122 25.28 15.53 -15.72
C LYS A 122 24.83 14.49 -16.77
N ALA A 123 25.43 13.31 -16.77
CA ALA A 123 25.07 12.20 -17.65
C ALA A 123 23.79 11.48 -17.23
N LYS A 124 23.22 11.83 -16.06
CA LYS A 124 22.04 11.21 -15.46
C LYS A 124 22.20 9.70 -15.29
N THR A 125 23.41 9.29 -14.90
CA THR A 125 23.76 7.89 -14.73
C THR A 125 23.54 7.45 -13.29
N TRP A 126 24.00 8.25 -12.31
CA TRP A 126 23.84 7.98 -10.90
C TRP A 126 22.75 8.84 -10.29
N TYR A 127 21.93 8.25 -9.44
CA TYR A 127 20.88 8.97 -8.73
C TYR A 127 20.80 8.58 -7.26
N VAL A 128 20.27 9.49 -6.48
CA VAL A 128 19.81 9.30 -5.11
C VAL A 128 18.33 9.63 -5.04
N ASP A 129 17.56 8.80 -4.35
CA ASP A 129 16.12 8.96 -4.18
C ASP A 129 15.78 8.87 -2.69
N PRO A 130 15.70 9.99 -1.97
CA PRO A 130 15.16 10.01 -0.63
C PRO A 130 13.66 9.80 -0.65
N GLU A 131 13.17 8.97 0.27
CA GLU A 131 11.78 8.54 0.37
C GLU A 131 11.25 8.71 1.79
N LEU A 132 10.03 9.17 1.91
CA LEU A 132 9.29 9.25 3.16
C LEU A 132 7.93 8.60 2.97
N GLN A 133 7.58 7.65 3.84
CA GLN A 133 6.30 6.96 3.81
C GLN A 133 5.60 7.06 5.17
N LEU A 134 4.31 7.31 5.14
CA LEU A 134 3.43 7.24 6.29
C LEU A 134 2.29 6.27 5.99
N THR A 135 2.10 5.28 6.85
CA THR A 135 1.06 4.28 6.71
C THR A 135 0.21 4.24 7.98
N TYR A 136 -1.09 4.43 7.81
CA TYR A 136 -2.08 4.25 8.86
C TYR A 136 -2.86 2.96 8.62
N GLY A 137 -3.05 2.16 9.67
CA GLY A 137 -3.82 0.92 9.66
C GLY A 137 -4.85 0.90 10.78
N HIS A 138 -6.05 0.45 10.47
CA HIS A 138 -7.12 0.20 11.42
C HIS A 138 -7.67 -1.20 11.23
N ILE A 139 -7.71 -2.00 12.31
CA ILE A 139 -8.35 -3.31 12.32
C ILE A 139 -9.53 -3.22 13.29
N LYS A 140 -10.71 -3.55 12.79
CA LYS A 140 -11.93 -3.55 13.60
C LYS A 140 -11.87 -4.69 14.61
N GLY A 141 -12.15 -4.39 15.86
CA GLY A 141 -12.31 -5.37 16.92
C GLY A 141 -13.49 -6.32 16.66
N VAL A 142 -13.45 -7.46 17.28
CA VAL A 142 -14.47 -8.50 17.11
C VAL A 142 -14.79 -9.15 18.44
N LYS A 143 -16.08 -9.39 18.67
CA LYS A 143 -16.58 -10.19 19.79
C LYS A 143 -17.09 -11.49 19.25
N TYR A 144 -16.60 -12.58 19.79
CA TYR A 144 -17.07 -13.90 19.41
C TYR A 144 -17.11 -14.84 20.62
N ARG A 145 -17.88 -15.90 20.48
CA ARG A 145 -18.00 -16.93 21.50
C ARG A 145 -17.40 -18.21 20.94
N THR A 146 -16.52 -18.82 21.72
CA THR A 146 -15.96 -20.12 21.38
C THR A 146 -16.99 -21.24 21.63
N PHE A 147 -16.76 -22.41 21.09
CA PHE A 147 -17.59 -23.58 21.33
C PHE A 147 -17.74 -23.90 22.82
N ASN A 148 -16.72 -23.64 23.62
CA ASN A 148 -16.73 -23.83 25.07
C ASN A 148 -17.36 -22.68 25.84
N ALA A 149 -18.19 -21.88 25.20
CA ALA A 149 -18.91 -20.77 25.78
C ALA A 149 -18.03 -19.63 26.35
N LEU A 150 -16.73 -19.57 26.02
CA LEU A 150 -15.88 -18.44 26.36
C LEU A 150 -16.19 -17.24 25.47
N ASN A 151 -16.43 -16.10 26.09
CA ASN A 151 -16.61 -14.85 25.36
C ASN A 151 -15.21 -14.23 25.13
N VAL A 152 -14.88 -13.95 23.89
CA VAL A 152 -13.65 -13.29 23.51
C VAL A 152 -13.99 -11.91 22.96
N ASP A 153 -13.38 -10.89 23.53
CA ASP A 153 -13.52 -9.49 23.12
C ASP A 153 -12.15 -8.98 22.65
N VAL A 154 -12.01 -8.80 21.35
CA VAL A 154 -10.82 -8.23 20.72
C VAL A 154 -11.11 -6.78 20.39
N HIS A 155 -10.34 -5.88 20.96
CA HIS A 155 -10.49 -4.44 20.73
C HIS A 155 -9.99 -4.02 19.35
N ASN A 156 -10.43 -2.84 18.92
CA ASN A 156 -9.91 -2.21 17.70
C ASN A 156 -8.41 -1.98 17.84
N LEU A 157 -7.68 -2.23 16.77
CA LEU A 157 -6.24 -1.95 16.68
C LEU A 157 -6.00 -0.82 15.68
N ASN A 158 -5.30 0.21 16.12
CA ASN A 158 -4.81 1.30 15.29
C ASN A 158 -3.29 1.23 15.22
N SER A 159 -2.74 1.48 14.06
CA SER A 159 -1.31 1.47 13.80
C SER A 159 -0.95 2.68 12.94
N LEU A 160 0.12 3.38 13.30
CA LEU A 160 0.72 4.44 12.50
C LEU A 160 2.20 4.15 12.36
N ILE A 161 2.66 4.00 11.14
CA ILE A 161 4.04 3.63 10.81
C ILE A 161 4.61 4.70 9.89
N GLY A 162 5.71 5.34 10.32
CA GLY A 162 6.54 6.20 9.49
C GLY A 162 7.78 5.44 9.03
N ARG A 163 8.16 5.60 7.78
CA ARG A 163 9.40 5.07 7.21
C ARG A 163 10.14 6.18 6.48
N ALA A 164 11.47 6.19 6.61
CA ALA A 164 12.36 7.02 5.82
C ALA A 164 13.40 6.13 5.17
N GLY A 165 13.69 6.36 3.91
CA GLY A 165 14.64 5.58 3.14
C GLY A 165 15.43 6.47 2.18
N VAL A 166 16.53 5.93 1.70
CA VAL A 166 17.33 6.52 0.61
C VAL A 166 17.73 5.40 -0.32
N ALA A 167 17.29 5.46 -1.56
CA ALA A 167 17.76 4.57 -2.61
C ALA A 167 18.89 5.24 -3.39
N ILE A 168 19.95 4.48 -3.70
CA ILE A 168 21.05 4.91 -4.58
C ILE A 168 21.09 3.92 -5.73
N GLY A 169 21.09 4.42 -6.95
CA GLY A 169 21.06 3.57 -8.12
C GLY A 169 21.84 4.12 -9.30
N LYS A 170 22.04 3.23 -10.27
CA LYS A 170 22.68 3.56 -11.55
C LYS A 170 21.76 3.18 -12.68
N GLU A 171 21.46 4.12 -13.57
CA GLU A 171 20.76 3.83 -14.81
C GLU A 171 21.76 3.39 -15.87
N GLY A 172 21.58 2.20 -16.43
CA GLY A 172 22.29 1.73 -17.62
C GLY A 172 21.67 2.37 -18.86
N LYS A 173 22.50 2.71 -19.84
CA LYS A 173 22.07 3.03 -21.20
C LYS A 173 21.76 1.75 -21.94
#